data_4c4df461e807b2e23113de554a6282fd
#
_entry.id   4c4df461e807b2e23113de554a6282fd
#
_cell.length_a   1.000
_cell.length_b   1.000
_cell.length_c   1.000
_cell.angle_alpha   90.00
_cell.angle_beta   90.00
_cell.angle_gamma   90.00
#
_symmetry.space_group_name_H-M   'P 1'
#
loop_
_entity.id
_entity.type
_entity.pdbx_description
1 polymer ?
#
loop_
_entity_poly.entity_id
_entity_poly.type
_entity_poly.pdbx_seq_one_letter_code
_entity_poly.pdbx_strand_id
1 'polypeptide(L)'
;MSPLQVQNLREATPGCQSGIVHFNHAGASLPSQATLDAIIEQLQREARDGPMEAGEQGAVLVEKARRAAGKLLNAPASSIAFASSGSTAWSMAFQALGPWQPGDRILVGRHEWGGNLASMELAVQAGARVEVIPCDASGAACPVALEAMLDAKVKLIDLTWLPANGGLINPAQAIGDVARRHAIPYFIDAGQAVGQLPVDVQALQCDVLKSAGRKHLRGPRGTALLYIRPDFLPHLNPAQRDVFSAPWTAEGFDLRNDARRFETSEVSFALLAGLGNALQEINHLGIEQVWQRISKTSARIREALRQIPGITLHDLGRTHSGLIAFNLAGWDSFELKQRLACKRINIGANGVAYTPLDMQARGLNSIARISVSPLNTDDDIELLVKALRELNG
;
A
#
# COMPACT_ATOMS: atom_id res chain seq x y z
N MET A 1 9.24 8.77 -18.24
CA MET A 1 10.03 9.88 -17.65
C MET A 1 11.34 10.00 -18.41
N SER A 2 11.73 11.23 -18.77
CA SER A 2 13.03 11.52 -19.41
C SER A 2 14.19 11.47 -18.37
N PRO A 3 15.45 11.33 -18.81
CA PRO A 3 16.60 11.40 -17.89
C PRO A 3 16.62 12.69 -17.06
N LEU A 4 16.31 13.84 -17.67
CA LEU A 4 16.25 15.13 -16.97
C LEU A 4 15.16 15.17 -15.90
N GLN A 5 13.98 14.61 -16.15
CA GLN A 5 12.94 14.51 -15.11
C GLN A 5 13.38 13.66 -13.92
N VAL A 6 14.12 12.57 -14.17
CA VAL A 6 14.68 11.73 -13.10
C VAL A 6 15.75 12.46 -12.30
N GLN A 7 16.62 13.17 -12.98
CA GLN A 7 17.65 13.99 -12.34
C GLN A 7 17.02 15.05 -11.42
N ASN A 8 16.06 15.82 -11.91
CA ASN A 8 15.35 16.84 -11.12
C ASN A 8 14.64 16.22 -9.91
N LEU A 9 14.02 15.04 -10.09
CA LEU A 9 13.36 14.33 -9.00
C LEU A 9 14.35 13.88 -7.91
N ARG A 10 15.54 13.42 -8.31
CA ARG A 10 16.63 13.03 -7.39
C ARG A 10 17.21 14.25 -6.67
N GLU A 11 17.44 15.35 -7.37
CA GLU A 11 17.93 16.61 -6.79
C GLU A 11 16.95 17.16 -5.74
N ALA A 12 15.65 17.07 -6.01
CA ALA A 12 14.59 17.44 -5.07
C ALA A 12 14.40 16.44 -3.90
N THR A 13 15.18 15.35 -3.85
CA THR A 13 15.04 14.29 -2.83
C THR A 13 16.32 14.22 -1.99
N PRO A 14 16.36 14.74 -0.74
CA PRO A 14 17.56 14.81 0.09
C PRO A 14 18.26 13.47 0.28
N GLY A 15 17.49 12.39 0.43
CA GLY A 15 18.04 11.05 0.58
C GLY A 15 18.85 10.56 -0.63
N CYS A 16 18.59 11.09 -1.84
CA CYS A 16 19.41 10.77 -3.02
C CYS A 16 20.77 11.45 -3.01
N GLN A 17 20.95 12.52 -2.22
CA GLN A 17 22.21 13.26 -2.07
C GLN A 17 23.10 12.67 -0.97
N SER A 18 22.60 11.74 -0.19
CA SER A 18 23.31 11.14 0.96
C SER A 18 24.39 10.13 0.57
N GLY A 19 24.47 9.73 -0.70
CA GLY A 19 25.34 8.65 -1.18
C GLY A 19 24.85 7.23 -0.79
N ILE A 20 23.59 7.10 -0.38
CA ILE A 20 22.93 5.82 -0.10
C ILE A 20 22.12 5.40 -1.32
N VAL A 21 22.31 4.18 -1.77
CA VAL A 21 21.47 3.54 -2.79
C VAL A 21 20.26 2.94 -2.09
N HIS A 22 19.05 3.44 -2.40
CA HIS A 22 17.85 3.03 -1.70
C HIS A 22 16.96 2.16 -2.58
N PHE A 23 16.82 0.88 -2.22
CA PHE A 23 15.94 -0.12 -2.84
C PHE A 23 14.91 -0.67 -1.85
N ASN A 24 14.52 0.09 -0.83
CA ASN A 24 13.50 -0.33 0.15
C ASN A 24 12.25 0.55 0.13
N HIS A 25 11.81 0.97 -1.05
CA HIS A 25 10.61 1.82 -1.24
C HIS A 25 9.31 1.14 -0.79
N ALA A 26 9.22 -0.19 -0.90
CA ALA A 26 8.10 -0.97 -0.36
C ALA A 26 8.05 -0.98 1.18
N GLY A 27 9.17 -0.74 1.85
CA GLY A 27 9.24 -0.47 3.28
C GLY A 27 8.87 0.97 3.60
N ALA A 28 9.64 1.92 3.12
CA ALA A 28 9.36 3.35 3.14
C ALA A 28 10.19 4.05 2.05
N SER A 29 9.57 4.92 1.27
CA SER A 29 10.26 5.71 0.24
C SER A 29 10.96 6.93 0.84
N LEU A 30 11.86 7.51 0.05
CA LEU A 30 12.51 8.78 0.35
C LEU A 30 11.55 9.93 0.00
N PRO A 31 11.15 10.77 0.97
CA PRO A 31 10.32 11.94 0.70
C PRO A 31 11.10 13.01 -0.08
N SER A 32 10.38 13.87 -0.80
CA SER A 32 10.97 15.07 -1.38
C SER A 32 11.24 16.14 -0.32
N GLN A 33 12.11 17.11 -0.65
CA GLN A 33 12.32 18.28 0.20
C GLN A 33 11.01 19.03 0.39
N ALA A 34 10.22 19.22 -0.66
CA ALA A 34 8.94 19.92 -0.57
C ALA A 34 7.92 19.21 0.35
N THR A 35 7.93 17.86 0.40
CA THR A 35 7.12 17.10 1.36
C THR A 35 7.59 17.34 2.80
N LEU A 36 8.90 17.40 3.04
CA LEU A 36 9.45 17.72 4.35
C LEU A 36 9.13 19.16 4.77
N ASP A 37 9.31 20.11 3.85
CA ASP A 37 9.04 21.53 4.10
C ASP A 37 7.57 21.78 4.45
N ALA A 38 6.64 21.13 3.77
CA ALA A 38 5.21 21.24 4.07
C ALA A 38 4.87 20.77 5.51
N ILE A 39 5.56 19.75 6.01
CA ILE A 39 5.40 19.27 7.39
C ILE A 39 5.94 20.30 8.38
N ILE A 40 7.16 20.76 8.14
CA ILE A 40 7.86 21.71 9.01
C ILE A 40 7.12 23.05 9.07
N GLU A 41 6.67 23.57 7.93
CA GLU A 41 5.92 24.82 7.85
C GLU A 41 4.63 24.76 8.67
N GLN A 42 3.88 23.66 8.59
CA GLN A 42 2.65 23.51 9.38
C GLN A 42 2.95 23.45 10.89
N LEU A 43 3.97 22.71 11.32
CA LEU A 43 4.38 22.65 12.73
C LEU A 43 4.86 24.03 13.24
N GLN A 44 5.61 24.76 12.42
CA GLN A 44 6.05 26.12 12.77
C GLN A 44 4.88 27.10 12.87
N ARG A 45 3.86 26.94 12.02
CA ARG A 45 2.63 27.73 12.09
C ARG A 45 1.86 27.42 13.38
N GLU A 46 1.67 26.16 13.73
CA GLU A 46 1.03 25.75 14.98
C GLU A 46 1.76 26.31 16.21
N ALA A 47 3.12 26.28 16.19
CA ALA A 47 3.92 26.82 17.27
C ALA A 47 3.87 28.35 17.40
N ARG A 48 3.72 29.08 16.27
CA ARG A 48 3.70 30.54 16.23
C ARG A 48 2.33 31.13 16.49
N ASP A 49 1.30 30.56 15.86
CA ASP A 49 -0.04 31.16 15.76
C ASP A 49 -1.04 30.53 16.76
N GLY A 50 -0.66 29.41 17.40
CA GLY A 50 -1.50 28.55 18.21
C GLY A 50 -2.01 27.32 17.44
N PRO A 51 -1.98 26.12 18.04
CA PRO A 51 -2.39 24.91 17.33
C PRO A 51 -3.83 24.90 16.83
N MET A 52 -4.75 25.47 17.60
CA MET A 52 -6.17 25.53 17.23
C MET A 52 -6.42 26.56 16.12
N GLU A 53 -5.79 27.72 16.21
CA GLU A 53 -5.89 28.82 15.23
C GLU A 53 -5.28 28.43 13.88
N ALA A 54 -4.14 27.73 13.91
CA ALA A 54 -3.50 27.17 12.72
C ALA A 54 -4.32 26.02 12.11
N GLY A 55 -5.21 25.41 12.89
CA GLY A 55 -6.06 24.30 12.48
C GLY A 55 -7.02 24.63 11.33
N GLU A 56 -7.52 25.88 11.24
CA GLU A 56 -8.38 26.31 10.14
C GLU A 56 -7.66 26.21 8.78
N GLN A 57 -6.40 26.66 8.71
CA GLN A 57 -5.58 26.54 7.52
C GLN A 57 -5.14 25.10 7.28
N GLY A 58 -4.86 24.36 8.36
CA GLY A 58 -4.56 22.92 8.31
C GLY A 58 -5.71 22.13 7.67
N ALA A 59 -6.96 22.43 8.02
CA ALA A 59 -8.14 21.80 7.41
C ALA A 59 -8.21 22.05 5.89
N VAL A 60 -7.84 23.24 5.41
CA VAL A 60 -7.76 23.54 3.96
C VAL A 60 -6.70 22.66 3.28
N LEU A 61 -5.53 22.42 3.92
CA LEU A 61 -4.48 21.55 3.39
C LEU A 61 -4.96 20.09 3.34
N VAL A 62 -5.68 19.63 4.35
CA VAL A 62 -6.29 18.28 4.37
C VAL A 62 -7.27 18.10 3.22
N GLU A 63 -8.14 19.08 2.96
CA GLU A 63 -9.07 18.98 1.84
C GLU A 63 -8.37 19.04 0.46
N LYS A 64 -7.25 19.77 0.33
CA LYS A 64 -6.40 19.70 -0.86
C LYS A 64 -5.78 18.28 -1.03
N ALA A 65 -5.30 17.70 0.05
CA ALA A 65 -4.78 16.32 0.04
C ALA A 65 -5.86 15.31 -0.37
N ARG A 66 -7.10 15.48 0.15
CA ARG A 66 -8.24 14.61 -0.17
C ARG A 66 -8.61 14.67 -1.65
N ARG A 67 -8.66 15.88 -2.24
CA ARG A 67 -8.86 16.04 -3.69
C ARG A 67 -7.73 15.42 -4.51
N ALA A 68 -6.47 15.57 -4.08
CA ALA A 68 -5.34 14.98 -4.77
C ALA A 68 -5.37 13.44 -4.71
N ALA A 69 -5.79 12.85 -3.58
CA ALA A 69 -6.00 11.41 -3.45
C ALA A 69 -7.16 10.91 -4.33
N GLY A 70 -8.29 11.64 -4.33
CA GLY A 70 -9.42 11.32 -5.20
C GLY A 70 -9.03 11.30 -6.68
N LYS A 71 -8.27 12.32 -7.13
CA LYS A 71 -7.73 12.37 -8.50
C LYS A 71 -6.85 11.16 -8.82
N LEU A 72 -5.96 10.77 -7.90
CA LEU A 72 -5.03 9.65 -8.11
C LEU A 72 -5.75 8.29 -8.21
N LEU A 73 -6.90 8.14 -7.52
CA LEU A 73 -7.67 6.90 -7.45
C LEU A 73 -8.87 6.85 -8.41
N ASN A 74 -9.10 7.92 -9.19
CA ASN A 74 -10.32 8.12 -10.00
C ASN A 74 -11.60 8.03 -9.13
N ALA A 75 -11.62 8.76 -8.00
CA ALA A 75 -12.70 8.75 -7.02
C ALA A 75 -13.11 10.17 -6.62
N PRO A 76 -14.38 10.41 -6.22
CA PRO A 76 -14.77 11.64 -5.56
C PRO A 76 -13.96 11.87 -4.27
N ALA A 77 -13.62 13.11 -3.96
CA ALA A 77 -12.93 13.44 -2.72
C ALA A 77 -13.72 12.99 -1.47
N SER A 78 -15.04 13.04 -1.51
CA SER A 78 -15.93 12.56 -0.44
C SER A 78 -15.82 11.05 -0.15
N SER A 79 -15.24 10.28 -1.07
CA SER A 79 -14.97 8.84 -0.91
C SER A 79 -13.64 8.53 -0.22
N ILE A 80 -12.86 9.55 0.13
CA ILE A 80 -11.54 9.39 0.71
C ILE A 80 -11.57 9.78 2.19
N ALA A 81 -11.03 8.91 3.03
CA ALA A 81 -10.67 9.18 4.42
C ALA A 81 -9.17 8.99 4.63
N PHE A 82 -8.64 9.66 5.65
CA PHE A 82 -7.25 9.50 6.10
C PHE A 82 -7.21 8.69 7.40
N ALA A 83 -6.14 7.93 7.56
CA ALA A 83 -5.87 7.16 8.77
C ALA A 83 -4.38 7.24 9.12
N SER A 84 -4.04 6.90 10.35
CA SER A 84 -2.66 6.90 10.84
C SER A 84 -1.78 5.80 10.23
N SER A 85 -2.38 4.74 9.69
CA SER A 85 -1.68 3.67 8.98
C SER A 85 -2.61 2.88 8.08
N GLY A 86 -2.05 2.17 7.09
CA GLY A 86 -2.84 1.25 6.26
C GLY A 86 -3.50 0.13 7.07
N SER A 87 -2.88 -0.34 8.14
CA SER A 87 -3.48 -1.34 9.04
C SER A 87 -4.68 -0.77 9.79
N THR A 88 -4.57 0.47 10.31
CA THR A 88 -5.70 1.18 10.95
C THR A 88 -6.84 1.38 9.96
N ALA A 89 -6.55 1.88 8.74
CA ALA A 89 -7.54 2.09 7.70
C ALA A 89 -8.31 0.81 7.37
N TRP A 90 -7.58 -0.30 7.18
CA TRP A 90 -8.17 -1.60 6.88
C TRP A 90 -9.01 -2.13 8.04
N SER A 91 -8.46 -2.11 9.27
CA SER A 91 -9.16 -2.61 10.46
C SER A 91 -10.45 -1.86 10.73
N MET A 92 -10.46 -0.53 10.58
CA MET A 92 -11.68 0.28 10.76
C MET A 92 -12.77 -0.11 9.76
N ALA A 93 -12.42 -0.28 8.48
CA ALA A 93 -13.38 -0.69 7.45
C ALA A 93 -13.87 -2.13 7.66
N PHE A 94 -12.96 -3.06 8.00
CA PHE A 94 -13.29 -4.46 8.27
C PHE A 94 -14.23 -4.61 9.48
N GLN A 95 -13.93 -3.92 10.58
CA GLN A 95 -14.77 -3.94 11.77
C GLN A 95 -16.13 -3.30 11.53
N ALA A 96 -16.19 -2.26 10.68
CA ALA A 96 -17.43 -1.59 10.33
C ALA A 96 -18.37 -2.45 9.46
N LEU A 97 -17.86 -3.48 8.78
CA LEU A 97 -18.64 -4.42 7.97
C LEU A 97 -19.44 -5.42 8.84
N GLY A 98 -18.96 -5.72 10.07
CA GLY A 98 -19.64 -6.66 10.99
C GLY A 98 -21.06 -6.23 11.40
N PRO A 99 -21.75 -6.98 12.27
CA PRO A 99 -21.22 -8.10 13.05
C PRO A 99 -21.08 -9.41 12.27
N TRP A 100 -20.03 -10.16 12.59
CA TRP A 100 -19.77 -11.48 12.03
C TRP A 100 -20.60 -12.54 12.76
N GLN A 101 -21.06 -13.55 12.01
CA GLN A 101 -21.90 -14.65 12.52
C GLN A 101 -21.19 -16.00 12.33
N PRO A 102 -21.53 -17.01 13.16
CA PRO A 102 -21.05 -18.37 12.95
C PRO A 102 -21.40 -18.89 11.56
N GLY A 103 -20.36 -19.34 10.86
CA GLY A 103 -20.48 -19.86 9.51
C GLY A 103 -20.34 -18.83 8.38
N ASP A 104 -20.22 -17.53 8.67
CA ASP A 104 -19.82 -16.54 7.68
C ASP A 104 -18.45 -16.89 7.10
N ARG A 105 -18.24 -16.56 5.82
CA ARG A 105 -17.02 -16.88 5.09
C ARG A 105 -16.36 -15.61 4.56
N ILE A 106 -15.05 -15.52 4.76
CA ILE A 106 -14.18 -14.49 4.23
C ILE A 106 -13.21 -15.16 3.26
N LEU A 107 -13.26 -14.79 1.98
CA LEU A 107 -12.38 -15.36 0.98
C LEU A 107 -11.19 -14.42 0.75
N VAL A 108 -9.97 -14.93 0.92
CA VAL A 108 -8.74 -14.12 0.84
C VAL A 108 -7.79 -14.64 -0.22
N GLY A 109 -7.00 -13.74 -0.82
CA GLY A 109 -5.88 -14.15 -1.65
C GLY A 109 -4.81 -14.90 -0.83
N ARG A 110 -4.14 -15.92 -1.42
CA ARG A 110 -3.05 -16.64 -0.73
C ARG A 110 -1.92 -15.70 -0.25
N HIS A 111 -1.71 -14.60 -0.94
CA HIS A 111 -0.66 -13.63 -0.64
C HIS A 111 -1.11 -12.52 0.32
N GLU A 112 -2.14 -12.79 1.11
CA GLU A 112 -2.75 -11.79 1.98
C GLU A 112 -1.75 -11.27 3.00
N TRP A 113 -1.83 -9.94 3.26
CA TRP A 113 -1.01 -9.26 4.25
C TRP A 113 -1.31 -9.77 5.65
N GLY A 114 -0.29 -10.19 6.38
CA GLY A 114 -0.45 -10.76 7.72
C GLY A 114 -1.17 -9.84 8.71
N GLY A 115 -1.06 -8.52 8.57
CA GLY A 115 -1.81 -7.57 9.41
C GLY A 115 -3.31 -7.56 9.13
N ASN A 116 -3.74 -7.81 7.88
CA ASN A 116 -5.16 -7.96 7.55
C ASN A 116 -5.70 -9.27 8.13
N LEU A 117 -4.96 -10.38 7.97
CA LEU A 117 -5.31 -11.67 8.59
C LEU A 117 -5.42 -11.58 10.11
N ALA A 118 -4.50 -10.88 10.77
CA ALA A 118 -4.56 -10.65 12.22
C ALA A 118 -5.83 -9.88 12.63
N SER A 119 -6.30 -8.94 11.81
CA SER A 119 -7.56 -8.24 12.07
C SER A 119 -8.80 -9.13 11.85
N MET A 120 -8.71 -10.11 10.92
CA MET A 120 -9.79 -11.07 10.66
C MET A 120 -9.98 -12.07 11.81
N GLU A 121 -8.98 -12.22 12.69
CA GLU A 121 -9.07 -13.10 13.86
C GLU A 121 -10.29 -12.78 14.75
N LEU A 122 -10.71 -11.51 14.83
CA LEU A 122 -11.93 -11.12 15.54
C LEU A 122 -13.19 -11.74 14.92
N ALA A 123 -13.25 -11.86 13.59
CA ALA A 123 -14.33 -12.53 12.89
C ALA A 123 -14.29 -14.06 13.12
N VAL A 124 -13.07 -14.64 13.12
CA VAL A 124 -12.87 -16.07 13.41
C VAL A 124 -13.34 -16.40 14.82
N GLN A 125 -13.04 -15.57 15.82
CA GLN A 125 -13.53 -15.72 17.20
C GLN A 125 -15.07 -15.63 17.29
N ALA A 126 -15.73 -14.90 16.38
CA ALA A 126 -17.18 -14.87 16.25
C ALA A 126 -17.74 -16.06 15.46
N GLY A 127 -16.91 -17.00 15.00
CA GLY A 127 -17.30 -18.22 14.28
C GLY A 127 -17.29 -18.12 12.75
N ALA A 128 -16.77 -17.03 12.18
CA ALA A 128 -16.51 -16.93 10.75
C ALA A 128 -15.32 -17.80 10.33
N ARG A 129 -15.19 -18.05 9.02
CA ARG A 129 -14.06 -18.80 8.44
C ARG A 129 -13.32 -17.93 7.43
N VAL A 130 -11.98 -17.92 7.51
CA VAL A 130 -11.12 -17.36 6.50
C VAL A 130 -10.65 -18.48 5.58
N GLU A 131 -10.94 -18.36 4.30
CA GLU A 131 -10.65 -19.39 3.30
C GLU A 131 -9.84 -18.81 2.14
N VAL A 132 -8.85 -19.58 1.68
CA VAL A 132 -7.91 -19.11 0.66
C VAL A 132 -8.46 -19.36 -0.73
N ILE A 133 -8.50 -18.32 -1.56
CA ILE A 133 -8.80 -18.43 -2.99
C ILE A 133 -7.66 -19.20 -3.66
N PRO A 134 -7.93 -20.32 -4.36
CA PRO A 134 -6.92 -21.07 -5.07
C PRO A 134 -6.17 -20.20 -6.08
N CYS A 135 -4.88 -20.48 -6.26
CA CYS A 135 -4.07 -19.82 -7.28
C CYS A 135 -4.15 -20.52 -8.62
N ASP A 136 -3.97 -19.77 -9.70
CA ASP A 136 -3.71 -20.33 -11.02
C ASP A 136 -2.28 -20.88 -11.16
N ALA A 137 -1.93 -21.40 -12.33
CA ALA A 137 -0.60 -21.96 -12.61
C ALA A 137 0.53 -20.93 -12.50
N SER A 138 0.23 -19.63 -12.58
CA SER A 138 1.22 -18.55 -12.37
C SER A 138 1.43 -18.21 -10.91
N GLY A 139 0.61 -18.74 -10.01
CA GLY A 139 0.59 -18.42 -8.59
C GLY A 139 -0.28 -17.23 -8.21
N ALA A 140 -1.01 -16.61 -9.14
CA ALA A 140 -1.94 -15.52 -8.85
C ALA A 140 -3.31 -16.06 -8.38
N ALA A 141 -4.07 -15.29 -7.62
CA ALA A 141 -5.43 -15.64 -7.22
C ALA A 141 -6.29 -15.90 -8.48
N CYS A 142 -7.00 -17.04 -8.52
CA CYS A 142 -7.75 -17.48 -9.70
C CYS A 142 -9.20 -17.01 -9.63
N PRO A 143 -9.67 -16.11 -10.53
CA PRO A 143 -11.06 -15.64 -10.54
C PRO A 143 -12.07 -16.76 -10.77
N VAL A 144 -11.75 -17.75 -11.60
CA VAL A 144 -12.63 -18.91 -11.86
C VAL A 144 -12.78 -19.79 -10.61
N ALA A 145 -11.67 -20.02 -9.90
CA ALA A 145 -11.72 -20.78 -8.64
C ALA A 145 -12.47 -20.00 -7.55
N LEU A 146 -12.29 -18.66 -7.48
CA LEU A 146 -13.07 -17.80 -6.60
C LEU A 146 -14.57 -17.98 -6.87
N GLU A 147 -14.99 -17.87 -8.13
CA GLU A 147 -16.41 -17.96 -8.49
C GLU A 147 -17.03 -19.32 -8.06
N ALA A 148 -16.27 -20.40 -8.17
CA ALA A 148 -16.69 -21.74 -7.72
C ALA A 148 -16.79 -21.87 -6.19
N MET A 149 -16.19 -20.97 -5.40
CA MET A 149 -16.27 -20.97 -3.93
C MET A 149 -17.48 -20.20 -3.39
N LEU A 150 -18.19 -19.45 -4.24
CA LEU A 150 -19.23 -18.52 -3.78
C LEU A 150 -20.50 -19.25 -3.35
N ASP A 151 -21.02 -18.82 -2.20
CA ASP A 151 -22.34 -19.19 -1.69
C ASP A 151 -22.93 -18.04 -0.82
N ALA A 152 -24.12 -18.22 -0.28
CA ALA A 152 -24.80 -17.20 0.53
C ALA A 152 -24.08 -16.85 1.85
N LYS A 153 -23.08 -17.64 2.27
CA LYS A 153 -22.30 -17.41 3.48
C LYS A 153 -21.08 -16.54 3.25
N VAL A 154 -20.67 -16.32 1.99
CA VAL A 154 -19.53 -15.44 1.67
C VAL A 154 -19.94 -13.99 1.92
N LYS A 155 -19.30 -13.35 2.89
CA LYS A 155 -19.58 -11.97 3.31
C LYS A 155 -18.53 -10.97 2.88
N LEU A 156 -17.34 -11.44 2.52
CA LEU A 156 -16.23 -10.58 2.09
C LEU A 156 -15.29 -11.36 1.16
N ILE A 157 -14.88 -10.72 0.09
CA ILE A 157 -13.70 -11.07 -0.68
C ILE A 157 -12.64 -10.02 -0.37
N ASP A 158 -11.45 -10.43 0.08
CA ASP A 158 -10.33 -9.55 0.39
C ASP A 158 -9.08 -9.94 -0.42
N LEU A 159 -8.40 -8.96 -0.97
CA LEU A 159 -7.24 -9.17 -1.82
C LEU A 159 -6.13 -8.18 -1.54
N THR A 160 -4.98 -8.66 -1.08
CA THR A 160 -3.74 -7.93 -1.24
C THR A 160 -3.35 -7.92 -2.72
N TRP A 161 -3.47 -6.74 -3.36
CA TRP A 161 -3.25 -6.61 -4.80
C TRP A 161 -1.80 -6.88 -5.20
N LEU A 162 -0.85 -6.20 -4.55
CA LEU A 162 0.59 -6.42 -4.68
C LEU A 162 1.13 -6.93 -3.34
N PRO A 163 1.52 -8.21 -3.25
CA PRO A 163 2.04 -8.79 -2.01
C PRO A 163 3.33 -8.12 -1.52
N ALA A 164 3.50 -8.12 -0.19
CA ALA A 164 4.70 -7.57 0.43
C ALA A 164 5.97 -8.39 0.15
N ASN A 165 5.84 -9.68 -0.17
CA ASN A 165 6.94 -10.63 -0.32
C ASN A 165 7.17 -11.08 -1.77
N GLY A 166 6.91 -10.23 -2.75
CA GLY A 166 7.20 -10.58 -4.14
C GLY A 166 6.68 -9.58 -5.16
N GLY A 167 7.03 -9.83 -6.41
CA GLY A 167 6.67 -8.98 -7.54
C GLY A 167 5.30 -9.26 -8.14
N LEU A 168 4.54 -10.23 -7.62
CA LEU A 168 3.22 -10.58 -8.12
C LEU A 168 2.28 -9.36 -8.20
N ILE A 169 1.55 -9.26 -9.28
CA ILE A 169 0.36 -8.41 -9.40
C ILE A 169 -0.86 -9.34 -9.51
N ASN A 170 -1.65 -9.44 -8.46
CA ASN A 170 -2.89 -10.22 -8.49
C ASN A 170 -3.90 -9.60 -9.47
N PRO A 171 -4.80 -10.39 -10.08
CA PRO A 171 -5.78 -9.92 -11.06
C PRO A 171 -6.96 -9.20 -10.38
N ALA A 172 -6.69 -8.06 -9.70
CA ALA A 172 -7.66 -7.39 -8.84
C ALA A 172 -8.95 -6.99 -9.56
N GLN A 173 -8.86 -6.55 -10.84
CA GLN A 173 -10.04 -6.22 -11.64
C GLN A 173 -10.89 -7.47 -11.91
N ALA A 174 -10.30 -8.58 -12.34
CA ALA A 174 -11.05 -9.81 -12.62
C ALA A 174 -11.70 -10.40 -11.35
N ILE A 175 -11.07 -10.27 -10.19
CA ILE A 175 -11.66 -10.60 -8.89
C ILE A 175 -12.83 -9.66 -8.58
N GLY A 176 -12.68 -8.35 -8.83
CA GLY A 176 -13.75 -7.36 -8.69
C GLY A 176 -14.96 -7.63 -9.58
N ASP A 177 -14.71 -8.06 -10.83
CA ASP A 177 -15.77 -8.46 -11.76
C ASP A 177 -16.61 -9.63 -11.20
N VAL A 178 -15.96 -10.62 -10.57
CA VAL A 178 -16.64 -11.72 -9.88
C VAL A 178 -17.43 -11.20 -8.68
N ALA A 179 -16.80 -10.45 -7.80
CA ALA A 179 -17.43 -9.89 -6.60
C ALA A 179 -18.68 -9.07 -6.96
N ARG A 180 -18.58 -8.22 -7.99
CA ARG A 180 -19.67 -7.36 -8.45
C ARG A 180 -20.86 -8.15 -9.01
N ARG A 181 -20.60 -9.18 -9.85
CA ARG A 181 -21.68 -10.04 -10.39
C ARG A 181 -22.48 -10.74 -9.31
N HIS A 182 -21.83 -11.08 -8.20
CA HIS A 182 -22.45 -11.81 -7.08
C HIS A 182 -22.84 -10.91 -5.91
N ALA A 183 -22.69 -9.58 -6.05
CA ALA A 183 -23.02 -8.58 -5.03
C ALA A 183 -22.34 -8.85 -3.67
N ILE A 184 -21.09 -9.36 -3.70
CA ILE A 184 -20.30 -9.64 -2.50
C ILE A 184 -19.34 -8.46 -2.26
N PRO A 185 -19.24 -7.94 -1.02
CA PRO A 185 -18.27 -6.91 -0.66
C PRO A 185 -16.84 -7.28 -1.06
N TYR A 186 -16.12 -6.31 -1.68
CA TYR A 186 -14.76 -6.52 -2.15
C TYR A 186 -13.82 -5.46 -1.60
N PHE A 187 -12.87 -5.90 -0.79
CA PHE A 187 -11.84 -5.05 -0.19
C PHE A 187 -10.48 -5.29 -0.84
N ILE A 188 -9.73 -4.21 -1.08
CA ILE A 188 -8.39 -4.28 -1.67
C ILE A 188 -7.36 -3.66 -0.74
N ASP A 189 -6.33 -4.44 -0.40
CA ASP A 189 -5.08 -3.89 0.11
C ASP A 189 -4.22 -3.42 -1.08
N ALA A 190 -4.23 -2.12 -1.34
CA ALA A 190 -3.41 -1.46 -2.35
C ALA A 190 -2.18 -0.77 -1.75
N GLY A 191 -1.74 -1.20 -0.57
CA GLY A 191 -0.63 -0.59 0.16
C GLY A 191 0.70 -0.58 -0.59
N GLN A 192 0.91 -1.46 -1.56
CA GLN A 192 2.07 -1.46 -2.46
C GLN A 192 1.73 -0.91 -3.86
N ALA A 193 0.45 -0.80 -4.22
CA ALA A 193 0.03 -0.40 -5.56
C ALA A 193 -0.03 1.12 -5.74
N VAL A 194 -0.67 1.82 -4.80
CA VAL A 194 -0.88 3.27 -4.89
C VAL A 194 0.46 4.01 -4.87
N GLY A 195 0.68 4.83 -5.89
CA GLY A 195 1.95 5.54 -6.13
C GLY A 195 2.98 4.74 -6.92
N GLN A 196 2.69 3.48 -7.25
CA GLN A 196 3.56 2.62 -8.08
C GLN A 196 2.97 2.38 -9.46
N LEU A 197 1.69 2.03 -9.53
CA LEU A 197 0.98 1.75 -10.78
C LEU A 197 -0.38 2.47 -10.81
N PRO A 198 -1.02 2.61 -11.98
CA PRO A 198 -2.34 3.20 -12.10
C PRO A 198 -3.38 2.46 -11.26
N VAL A 199 -4.15 3.21 -10.49
CA VAL A 199 -5.24 2.70 -9.64
C VAL A 199 -6.52 3.42 -10.02
N ASP A 200 -7.46 2.70 -10.62
CA ASP A 200 -8.80 3.17 -10.92
C ASP A 200 -9.82 2.34 -10.14
N VAL A 201 -10.37 2.92 -9.08
CA VAL A 201 -11.32 2.20 -8.20
C VAL A 201 -12.62 1.85 -8.91
N GLN A 202 -12.98 2.56 -10.00
CA GLN A 202 -14.15 2.23 -10.82
C GLN A 202 -13.89 0.97 -11.64
N ALA A 203 -12.71 0.87 -12.26
CA ALA A 203 -12.30 -0.33 -13.00
C ALA A 203 -12.09 -1.55 -12.09
N LEU A 204 -11.56 -1.32 -10.88
CA LEU A 204 -11.37 -2.36 -9.87
C LEU A 204 -12.67 -2.86 -9.25
N GLN A 205 -13.77 -2.09 -9.36
CA GLN A 205 -15.08 -2.39 -8.79
C GLN A 205 -15.05 -2.72 -7.29
N CYS A 206 -14.07 -2.17 -6.56
CA CYS A 206 -13.92 -2.42 -5.14
C CYS A 206 -14.84 -1.53 -4.30
N ASP A 207 -15.24 -2.04 -3.14
CA ASP A 207 -16.05 -1.31 -2.17
C ASP A 207 -15.17 -0.53 -1.20
N VAL A 208 -14.03 -1.10 -0.86
CA VAL A 208 -13.02 -0.48 0.02
C VAL A 208 -11.63 -0.71 -0.57
N LEU A 209 -10.80 0.34 -0.52
CA LEU A 209 -9.38 0.24 -0.84
C LEU A 209 -8.57 0.99 0.20
N LYS A 210 -7.53 0.36 0.72
CA LYS A 210 -6.57 1.06 1.61
C LYS A 210 -5.19 1.16 0.99
N SER A 211 -4.44 2.20 1.41
CA SER A 211 -3.07 2.42 0.99
C SER A 211 -2.20 2.84 2.19
N ALA A 212 -0.92 3.11 1.96
CA ALA A 212 0.03 3.57 2.97
C ALA A 212 0.86 4.74 2.44
N GLY A 213 0.79 5.91 3.10
CA GLY A 213 1.41 7.15 2.63
C GLY A 213 2.94 7.06 2.48
N ARG A 214 3.63 6.38 3.39
CA ARG A 214 5.10 6.27 3.43
C ARG A 214 5.74 5.40 2.34
N LYS A 215 4.95 4.60 1.63
CA LYS A 215 5.48 3.67 0.61
C LYS A 215 5.69 4.39 -0.73
N HIS A 216 5.17 3.87 -1.81
CA HIS A 216 5.39 4.43 -3.15
C HIS A 216 4.80 5.84 -3.35
N LEU A 217 3.89 6.28 -2.48
CA LEU A 217 3.43 7.68 -2.44
C LEU A 217 4.51 8.67 -1.94
N ARG A 218 5.58 8.21 -1.27
CA ARG A 218 6.65 9.04 -0.72
C ARG A 218 6.21 10.05 0.36
N GLY A 219 5.02 9.85 0.93
CA GLY A 219 4.50 10.64 2.04
C GLY A 219 5.10 10.24 3.40
N PRO A 220 4.75 10.95 4.47
CA PRO A 220 5.26 10.67 5.81
C PRO A 220 4.69 9.38 6.41
N ARG A 221 5.41 8.81 7.39
CA ARG A 221 4.85 7.81 8.30
C ARG A 221 3.70 8.44 9.09
N GLY A 222 2.77 7.60 9.55
CA GLY A 222 1.60 8.09 10.27
C GLY A 222 0.48 8.55 9.33
N THR A 223 0.52 8.18 8.04
CA THR A 223 -0.52 8.51 7.07
C THR A 223 -0.91 7.33 6.20
N ALA A 224 -2.20 7.25 5.87
CA ALA A 224 -2.77 6.28 4.96
C ALA A 224 -4.02 6.85 4.27
N LEU A 225 -4.39 6.25 3.13
CA LEU A 225 -5.65 6.51 2.44
C LEU A 225 -6.60 5.34 2.68
N LEU A 226 -7.87 5.67 2.89
CA LEU A 226 -9.00 4.76 2.87
C LEU A 226 -10.00 5.29 1.84
N TYR A 227 -10.22 4.52 0.78
CA TYR A 227 -11.32 4.76 -0.16
C TYR A 227 -12.51 3.89 0.21
N ILE A 228 -13.69 4.45 0.13
CA ILE A 228 -14.96 3.73 0.30
C ILE A 228 -15.89 4.14 -0.85
N ARG A 229 -16.43 3.13 -1.54
CA ARG A 229 -17.42 3.37 -2.60
C ARG A 229 -18.67 4.05 -2.01
N PRO A 230 -19.17 5.14 -2.59
CA PRO A 230 -20.29 5.90 -2.03
C PRO A 230 -21.53 5.04 -1.72
N ASP A 231 -21.94 4.18 -2.66
CA ASP A 231 -23.11 3.31 -2.50
C ASP A 231 -22.91 2.19 -1.48
N PHE A 232 -21.66 1.88 -1.13
CA PHE A 232 -21.32 0.89 -0.12
C PHE A 232 -21.21 1.49 1.30
N LEU A 233 -20.95 2.79 1.38
CA LEU A 233 -20.77 3.50 2.65
C LEU A 233 -21.90 3.27 3.67
N PRO A 234 -23.20 3.22 3.29
CA PRO A 234 -24.28 2.93 4.25
C PRO A 234 -24.20 1.55 4.92
N HIS A 235 -23.50 0.59 4.32
CA HIS A 235 -23.30 -0.76 4.88
C HIS A 235 -22.19 -0.82 5.93
N LEU A 236 -21.43 0.27 6.12
CA LEU A 236 -20.33 0.32 7.06
C LEU A 236 -20.70 1.16 8.28
N ASN A 237 -20.54 0.55 9.46
CA ASN A 237 -20.88 1.18 10.73
C ASN A 237 -19.62 1.31 11.61
N PRO A 238 -18.82 2.41 11.50
CA PRO A 238 -17.59 2.55 12.25
C PRO A 238 -17.84 2.58 13.76
N ALA A 239 -17.04 1.80 14.49
CA ALA A 239 -17.11 1.75 15.95
C ALA A 239 -16.49 2.99 16.61
N GLN A 240 -15.43 3.54 16.02
CA GLN A 240 -14.82 4.78 16.49
C GLN A 240 -15.57 5.99 15.94
N ARG A 241 -16.10 6.82 16.85
CA ARG A 241 -16.86 8.02 16.51
C ARG A 241 -16.49 9.15 17.45
N ASP A 242 -16.58 10.36 16.93
CA ASP A 242 -16.49 11.60 17.71
C ASP A 242 -17.37 12.68 17.08
N VAL A 243 -17.29 13.91 17.58
CA VAL A 243 -18.06 15.06 17.09
C VAL A 243 -17.74 15.45 15.63
N PHE A 244 -16.59 15.00 15.09
CA PHE A 244 -16.25 15.23 13.68
C PHE A 244 -16.90 14.19 12.77
N SER A 245 -16.78 12.91 13.09
CA SER A 245 -17.35 11.81 12.30
C SER A 245 -18.87 11.67 12.45
N ALA A 246 -19.42 12.09 13.60
CA ALA A 246 -20.83 12.08 13.92
C ALA A 246 -21.23 13.41 14.56
N PRO A 247 -21.44 14.50 13.77
CA PRO A 247 -21.85 15.79 14.29
C PRO A 247 -23.18 15.71 15.05
N TRP A 248 -23.35 16.59 16.06
CA TRP A 248 -24.60 16.75 16.77
C TRP A 248 -25.64 17.44 15.87
N THR A 249 -26.84 16.88 15.79
CA THR A 249 -28.02 17.44 15.10
C THR A 249 -29.18 17.61 16.07
N ALA A 250 -30.33 18.11 15.61
CA ALA A 250 -31.51 18.19 16.43
C ALA A 250 -32.05 16.81 16.89
N GLU A 251 -31.75 15.75 16.12
CA GLU A 251 -32.15 14.37 16.39
C GLU A 251 -31.07 13.59 17.15
N GLY A 252 -29.91 14.17 17.47
CA GLY A 252 -28.79 13.55 18.14
C GLY A 252 -27.53 13.48 17.27
N PHE A 253 -26.63 12.54 17.59
CA PHE A 253 -25.44 12.31 16.78
C PHE A 253 -25.77 11.56 15.48
N ASP A 254 -25.40 12.15 14.33
CA ASP A 254 -25.62 11.56 13.02
C ASP A 254 -24.30 11.37 12.27
N LEU A 255 -24.06 10.16 11.77
CA LEU A 255 -22.84 9.84 11.02
C LEU A 255 -22.79 10.62 9.70
N ARG A 256 -21.63 11.18 9.38
CA ARG A 256 -21.41 11.81 8.07
C ARG A 256 -21.77 10.86 6.92
N ASN A 257 -22.32 11.43 5.86
CA ASN A 257 -22.69 10.71 4.65
C ASN A 257 -21.54 10.60 3.63
N ASP A 258 -20.30 10.68 4.10
CA ASP A 258 -19.08 10.52 3.31
C ASP A 258 -18.02 9.73 4.07
N ALA A 259 -16.89 9.45 3.42
CA ALA A 259 -15.84 8.64 4.01
C ALA A 259 -15.22 9.23 5.30
N ARG A 260 -15.39 10.54 5.55
CA ARG A 260 -14.93 11.20 6.78
C ARG A 260 -15.61 10.68 8.04
N ARG A 261 -16.65 9.84 7.93
CA ARG A 261 -17.18 9.08 9.09
C ARG A 261 -16.16 8.12 9.71
N PHE A 262 -15.04 7.86 9.01
CA PHE A 262 -13.90 7.06 9.48
C PHE A 262 -12.75 7.90 10.04
N GLU A 263 -12.91 9.22 10.09
CA GLU A 263 -11.93 10.13 10.66
C GLU A 263 -12.39 10.63 12.04
N THR A 264 -11.46 11.21 12.78
CA THR A 264 -11.73 11.90 14.04
C THR A 264 -11.26 13.35 13.95
N SER A 265 -11.71 14.19 14.90
CA SER A 265 -11.25 15.57 15.01
C SER A 265 -9.74 15.69 15.26
N GLU A 266 -9.15 14.66 15.88
CA GLU A 266 -7.75 14.66 16.28
C GLU A 266 -6.89 14.05 15.17
N VAL A 267 -6.36 14.88 14.29
CA VAL A 267 -5.47 14.52 13.19
C VAL A 267 -4.24 15.43 13.16
N SER A 268 -3.12 14.90 12.69
CA SER A 268 -1.92 15.72 12.47
C SER A 268 -2.03 16.47 11.13
N PHE A 269 -2.36 17.74 11.18
CA PHE A 269 -2.39 18.62 9.99
C PHE A 269 -1.03 18.66 9.29
N ALA A 270 0.07 18.66 10.04
CA ALA A 270 1.43 18.65 9.51
C ALA A 270 1.71 17.41 8.65
N LEU A 271 1.39 16.20 9.16
CA LEU A 271 1.59 14.97 8.41
C LEU A 271 0.67 14.90 7.18
N LEU A 272 -0.57 15.38 7.30
CA LEU A 272 -1.51 15.40 6.17
C LEU A 272 -1.13 16.47 5.13
N ALA A 273 -0.53 17.59 5.52
CA ALA A 273 0.07 18.56 4.60
C ALA A 273 1.21 17.92 3.78
N GLY A 274 2.11 17.19 4.44
CA GLY A 274 3.17 16.44 3.77
C GLY A 274 2.64 15.34 2.84
N LEU A 275 1.62 14.59 3.26
CA LEU A 275 0.95 13.61 2.39
C LEU A 275 0.30 14.29 1.17
N GLY A 276 -0.34 15.45 1.38
CA GLY A 276 -0.96 16.23 0.32
C GLY A 276 0.05 16.69 -0.72
N ASN A 277 1.23 17.14 -0.29
CA ASN A 277 2.33 17.47 -1.20
C ASN A 277 2.79 16.24 -2.00
N ALA A 278 3.02 15.11 -1.36
CA ALA A 278 3.43 13.88 -2.02
C ALA A 278 2.39 13.38 -3.06
N LEU A 279 1.09 13.50 -2.75
CA LEU A 279 0.00 13.18 -3.68
C LEU A 279 -0.05 14.14 -4.89
N GLN A 280 0.25 15.41 -4.68
CA GLN A 280 0.34 16.38 -5.78
C GLN A 280 1.56 16.10 -6.68
N GLU A 281 2.71 15.74 -6.09
CA GLU A 281 3.90 15.35 -6.85
C GLU A 281 3.60 14.16 -7.77
N ILE A 282 2.99 13.08 -7.25
CA ILE A 282 2.72 11.88 -8.06
C ILE A 282 1.70 12.18 -9.17
N ASN A 283 0.69 13.03 -8.89
CA ASN A 283 -0.27 13.50 -9.88
C ASN A 283 0.39 14.37 -10.98
N HIS A 284 1.40 15.15 -10.61
CA HIS A 284 2.16 15.99 -11.56
C HIS A 284 3.09 15.15 -12.44
N LEU A 285 3.75 14.15 -11.85
CA LEU A 285 4.63 13.23 -12.58
C LEU A 285 3.85 12.36 -13.59
N GLY A 286 2.57 12.09 -13.30
CA GLY A 286 1.73 11.17 -14.07
C GLY A 286 2.03 9.72 -13.74
N ILE A 287 1.05 9.03 -13.16
CA ILE A 287 1.23 7.68 -12.62
C ILE A 287 1.63 6.66 -13.70
N GLU A 288 1.17 6.81 -14.94
CA GLU A 288 1.55 5.97 -16.09
C GLU A 288 3.05 6.06 -16.37
N GLN A 289 3.61 7.27 -16.35
CA GLN A 289 5.05 7.49 -16.57
C GLN A 289 5.88 6.90 -15.41
N VAL A 290 5.39 7.05 -14.18
CA VAL A 290 5.98 6.45 -12.98
C VAL A 290 6.00 4.93 -13.12
N TRP A 291 4.86 4.33 -13.45
CA TRP A 291 4.73 2.89 -13.64
C TRP A 291 5.65 2.35 -14.76
N GLN A 292 5.65 2.99 -15.94
CA GLN A 292 6.53 2.59 -17.04
C GLN A 292 8.00 2.55 -16.62
N ARG A 293 8.45 3.57 -15.84
CA ARG A 293 9.81 3.62 -15.35
C ARG A 293 10.08 2.52 -14.32
N ILE A 294 9.22 2.35 -13.34
CA ILE A 294 9.36 1.30 -12.31
C ILE A 294 9.39 -0.08 -12.96
N SER A 295 8.47 -0.36 -13.87
CA SER A 295 8.39 -1.64 -14.61
C SER A 295 9.67 -1.93 -15.39
N LYS A 296 10.18 -0.93 -16.15
CA LYS A 296 11.43 -1.07 -16.92
C LYS A 296 12.63 -1.31 -15.99
N THR A 297 12.76 -0.52 -14.93
CA THR A 297 13.89 -0.62 -13.99
C THR A 297 13.85 -1.96 -13.25
N SER A 298 12.69 -2.38 -12.78
CA SER A 298 12.55 -3.67 -12.07
C SER A 298 12.80 -4.88 -12.97
N ALA A 299 12.43 -4.83 -14.24
CA ALA A 299 12.74 -5.87 -15.22
C ALA A 299 14.26 -6.01 -15.43
N ARG A 300 14.97 -4.88 -15.55
CA ARG A 300 16.45 -4.88 -15.67
C ARG A 300 17.14 -5.47 -14.43
N ILE A 301 16.64 -5.15 -13.23
CA ILE A 301 17.19 -5.72 -11.99
C ILE A 301 16.97 -7.23 -11.98
N ARG A 302 15.75 -7.72 -12.33
CA ARG A 302 15.49 -9.17 -12.41
C ARG A 302 16.44 -9.88 -13.36
N GLU A 303 16.67 -9.30 -14.53
CA GLU A 303 17.61 -9.86 -15.50
C GLU A 303 19.03 -9.89 -14.95
N ALA A 304 19.50 -8.79 -14.35
CA ALA A 304 20.83 -8.73 -13.75
C ALA A 304 21.00 -9.74 -12.59
N LEU A 305 19.97 -9.93 -11.76
CA LEU A 305 20.00 -10.89 -10.66
C LEU A 305 20.07 -12.33 -11.16
N ARG A 306 19.39 -12.68 -12.27
CA ARG A 306 19.48 -14.03 -12.86
C ARG A 306 20.90 -14.41 -13.32
N GLN A 307 21.74 -13.41 -13.59
CA GLN A 307 23.14 -13.61 -14.01
C GLN A 307 24.10 -13.75 -12.82
N ILE A 308 23.61 -13.69 -11.57
CA ILE A 308 24.43 -13.88 -10.37
C ILE A 308 24.24 -15.33 -9.90
N PRO A 309 25.31 -16.18 -9.88
CA PRO A 309 25.21 -17.50 -9.33
C PRO A 309 24.66 -17.49 -7.90
N GLY A 310 23.92 -18.53 -7.51
CA GLY A 310 23.37 -18.64 -6.16
C GLY A 310 22.14 -17.76 -5.88
N ILE A 311 21.73 -16.87 -6.78
CA ILE A 311 20.48 -16.13 -6.63
C ILE A 311 19.30 -16.98 -7.10
N THR A 312 18.27 -17.06 -6.25
CA THR A 312 16.95 -17.60 -6.58
C THR A 312 15.92 -16.49 -6.50
N LEU A 313 15.23 -16.21 -7.61
CA LEU A 313 14.09 -15.27 -7.63
C LEU A 313 12.80 -15.98 -7.20
N HIS A 314 11.99 -15.30 -6.40
CA HIS A 314 10.75 -15.84 -5.83
C HIS A 314 9.48 -15.17 -6.37
N ASP A 315 9.60 -14.27 -7.36
CA ASP A 315 8.47 -13.58 -7.93
C ASP A 315 7.52 -14.54 -8.66
N LEU A 316 6.23 -14.42 -8.36
CA LEU A 316 5.13 -15.15 -9.00
C LEU A 316 4.38 -14.22 -9.96
N GLY A 317 3.49 -14.82 -10.76
CA GLY A 317 2.63 -14.09 -11.69
C GLY A 317 3.23 -13.92 -13.08
N ARG A 318 2.39 -13.46 -14.00
CA ARG A 318 2.78 -13.18 -15.41
C ARG A 318 3.29 -11.76 -15.59
N THR A 319 2.79 -10.84 -14.80
CA THR A 319 3.20 -9.43 -14.74
C THR A 319 3.78 -9.13 -13.37
N HIS A 320 4.78 -8.24 -13.32
CA HIS A 320 5.52 -8.01 -12.09
C HIS A 320 5.52 -6.53 -11.71
N SER A 321 5.36 -6.28 -10.44
CA SER A 321 5.50 -4.97 -9.80
C SER A 321 6.97 -4.54 -9.66
N GLY A 322 7.19 -3.37 -9.09
CA GLY A 322 8.52 -2.87 -8.72
C GLY A 322 9.16 -3.59 -7.53
N LEU A 323 8.49 -4.59 -6.94
CA LEU A 323 9.04 -5.43 -5.88
C LEU A 323 9.70 -6.67 -6.49
N ILE A 324 10.84 -7.07 -5.95
CA ILE A 324 11.61 -8.23 -6.41
C ILE A 324 12.03 -9.01 -5.17
N ALA A 325 11.55 -10.25 -5.05
CA ALA A 325 11.91 -11.14 -3.96
C ALA A 325 12.97 -12.13 -4.41
N PHE A 326 14.02 -12.31 -3.61
CA PHE A 326 15.10 -13.23 -3.92
C PHE A 326 15.78 -13.76 -2.66
N ASN A 327 16.52 -14.86 -2.81
CA ASN A 327 17.50 -15.33 -1.84
C ASN A 327 18.86 -15.49 -2.53
N LEU A 328 19.92 -15.34 -1.76
CA LEU A 328 21.30 -15.64 -2.16
C LEU A 328 21.78 -16.85 -1.37
N ALA A 329 22.27 -17.87 -2.06
CA ALA A 329 22.74 -19.10 -1.43
C ALA A 329 23.83 -18.81 -0.39
N GLY A 330 23.75 -19.49 0.75
CA GLY A 330 24.66 -19.28 1.87
C GLY A 330 24.39 -18.07 2.76
N TRP A 331 23.33 -17.27 2.45
CA TRP A 331 22.99 -16.08 3.23
C TRP A 331 21.57 -16.13 3.79
N ASP A 332 21.42 -15.83 5.07
CA ASP A 332 20.15 -15.42 5.63
C ASP A 332 19.74 -14.05 5.06
N SER A 333 18.44 -13.85 4.77
CA SER A 333 17.96 -12.62 4.12
C SER A 333 18.13 -11.37 4.98
N PHE A 334 18.03 -11.49 6.31
CA PHE A 334 18.23 -10.36 7.22
C PHE A 334 19.71 -10.00 7.35
N GLU A 335 20.59 -11.03 7.36
CA GLU A 335 22.03 -10.83 7.36
C GLU A 335 22.50 -10.19 6.05
N LEU A 336 22.01 -10.70 4.90
CA LEU A 336 22.28 -10.11 3.59
C LEU A 336 21.88 -8.61 3.55
N LYS A 337 20.70 -8.27 4.07
CA LYS A 337 20.26 -6.88 4.20
C LYS A 337 21.26 -6.04 5.02
N GLN A 338 21.73 -6.55 6.15
CA GLN A 338 22.71 -5.85 6.99
C GLN A 338 24.06 -5.65 6.27
N ARG A 339 24.53 -6.67 5.57
CA ARG A 339 25.79 -6.59 4.81
C ARG A 339 25.72 -5.57 3.67
N LEU A 340 24.59 -5.52 2.95
CA LEU A 340 24.38 -4.50 1.93
C LEU A 340 24.26 -3.08 2.53
N ALA A 341 23.65 -2.94 3.70
CA ALA A 341 23.58 -1.66 4.41
C ALA A 341 24.98 -1.14 4.80
N CYS A 342 25.92 -2.02 5.20
CA CYS A 342 27.32 -1.65 5.40
C CYS A 342 28.01 -1.10 4.13
N LYS A 343 27.51 -1.52 2.95
CA LYS A 343 27.95 -1.01 1.64
C LYS A 343 27.11 0.18 1.16
N ARG A 344 26.30 0.80 2.06
CA ARG A 344 25.39 1.92 1.78
C ARG A 344 24.27 1.59 0.77
N ILE A 345 23.84 0.32 0.71
CA ILE A 345 22.74 -0.16 -0.15
C ILE A 345 21.62 -0.67 0.74
N ASN A 346 20.49 0.02 0.73
CA ASN A 346 19.32 -0.31 1.52
C ASN A 346 18.36 -1.21 0.73
N ILE A 347 18.17 -2.44 1.17
CA ILE A 347 17.11 -3.35 0.71
C ILE A 347 16.16 -3.72 1.85
N GLY A 348 15.03 -4.38 1.55
CA GLY A 348 14.17 -5.02 2.53
C GLY A 348 14.60 -6.47 2.80
N ALA A 349 14.18 -6.99 3.94
CA ALA A 349 14.11 -8.43 4.22
C ALA A 349 12.84 -8.70 5.01
N ASN A 350 12.11 -9.73 4.64
CA ASN A 350 10.83 -10.08 5.24
C ASN A 350 10.78 -11.57 5.58
N GLY A 351 10.16 -11.88 6.73
CA GLY A 351 9.86 -13.27 7.13
C GLY A 351 8.41 -13.65 6.82
N VAL A 352 8.03 -14.82 7.31
CA VAL A 352 6.72 -15.46 7.10
C VAL A 352 5.55 -14.55 7.48
N ALA A 353 5.65 -13.77 8.56
CA ALA A 353 4.56 -12.95 9.10
C ALA A 353 3.98 -11.91 8.11
N TYR A 354 4.69 -11.58 7.04
CA TYR A 354 4.24 -10.57 6.07
C TYR A 354 3.23 -11.12 5.04
N THR A 355 3.38 -12.40 4.65
CA THR A 355 2.43 -13.13 3.79
C THR A 355 2.41 -14.60 4.23
N PRO A 356 1.84 -14.89 5.42
CA PRO A 356 2.05 -16.18 6.08
C PRO A 356 1.52 -17.35 5.26
N LEU A 357 0.36 -17.19 4.61
CA LEU A 357 -0.25 -18.27 3.83
C LEU A 357 0.59 -18.65 2.59
N ASP A 358 1.20 -17.66 1.91
CA ASP A 358 2.05 -17.92 0.75
C ASP A 358 3.43 -18.45 1.16
N MET A 359 4.06 -17.83 2.14
CA MET A 359 5.41 -18.24 2.58
C MET A 359 5.40 -19.67 3.11
N GLN A 360 4.40 -20.05 3.91
CA GLN A 360 4.24 -21.40 4.41
C GLN A 360 3.98 -22.41 3.27
N ALA A 361 3.05 -22.10 2.35
CA ALA A 361 2.73 -22.97 1.22
C ALA A 361 3.94 -23.22 0.31
N ARG A 362 4.91 -22.30 0.28
CA ARG A 362 6.13 -22.38 -0.53
C ARG A 362 7.36 -22.84 0.25
N GLY A 363 7.24 -23.11 1.54
CA GLY A 363 8.37 -23.49 2.40
C GLY A 363 9.44 -22.40 2.54
N LEU A 364 9.06 -21.12 2.45
CA LEU A 364 9.98 -20.00 2.56
C LEU A 364 9.97 -19.43 3.98
N ASN A 365 11.14 -19.32 4.59
CA ASN A 365 11.30 -18.75 5.93
C ASN A 365 11.53 -17.23 5.89
N SER A 366 12.34 -16.77 4.95
CA SER A 366 12.64 -15.36 4.72
C SER A 366 13.00 -15.10 3.25
N ILE A 367 12.83 -13.85 2.84
CA ILE A 367 13.26 -13.36 1.53
C ILE A 367 13.97 -12.02 1.67
N ALA A 368 14.99 -11.77 0.87
CA ALA A 368 15.50 -10.45 0.59
C ALA A 368 14.59 -9.77 -0.45
N ARG A 369 14.35 -8.48 -0.31
CA ARG A 369 13.43 -7.76 -1.18
C ARG A 369 14.03 -6.44 -1.66
N ILE A 370 14.18 -6.32 -2.97
CA ILE A 370 14.42 -5.05 -3.65
C ILE A 370 13.06 -4.44 -3.97
N SER A 371 12.92 -3.13 -3.84
CA SER A 371 11.76 -2.39 -4.33
C SER A 371 12.19 -1.09 -4.98
N VAL A 372 11.67 -0.87 -6.18
CA VAL A 372 12.08 0.19 -7.11
C VAL A 372 11.13 1.38 -7.01
N SER A 373 11.68 2.58 -7.21
CA SER A 373 10.91 3.80 -7.42
C SER A 373 11.45 4.56 -8.65
N PRO A 374 10.81 5.65 -9.09
CA PRO A 374 11.34 6.47 -10.17
C PRO A 374 12.74 7.06 -9.90
N LEU A 375 13.16 7.09 -8.64
CA LEU A 375 14.46 7.62 -8.19
C LEU A 375 15.64 6.74 -8.60
N ASN A 376 15.43 5.43 -8.82
CA ASN A 376 16.53 4.51 -9.10
C ASN A 376 17.10 4.67 -10.50
N THR A 377 18.42 4.64 -10.61
CA THR A 377 19.20 4.79 -11.83
C THR A 377 19.92 3.50 -12.21
N ASP A 378 20.56 3.52 -13.39
CA ASP A 378 21.38 2.41 -13.85
C ASP A 378 22.61 2.24 -12.97
N ASP A 379 23.23 3.35 -12.51
CA ASP A 379 24.36 3.31 -11.56
C ASP A 379 23.97 2.64 -10.25
N ASP A 380 22.74 2.92 -9.74
CA ASP A 380 22.24 2.25 -8.54
C ASP A 380 22.17 0.72 -8.75
N ILE A 381 21.75 0.26 -9.96
CA ILE A 381 21.68 -1.17 -10.30
C ILE A 381 23.09 -1.78 -10.37
N GLU A 382 24.03 -1.10 -10.99
CA GLU A 382 25.42 -1.57 -11.10
C GLU A 382 26.06 -1.73 -9.73
N LEU A 383 25.86 -0.76 -8.83
CA LEU A 383 26.34 -0.84 -7.45
C LEU A 383 25.73 -2.03 -6.69
N LEU A 384 24.43 -2.27 -6.83
CA LEU A 384 23.74 -3.41 -6.22
C LEU A 384 24.32 -4.74 -6.74
N VAL A 385 24.42 -4.88 -8.07
CA VAL A 385 24.91 -6.12 -8.71
C VAL A 385 26.35 -6.40 -8.32
N LYS A 386 27.21 -5.38 -8.31
CA LYS A 386 28.59 -5.48 -7.85
C LYS A 386 28.65 -5.97 -6.41
N ALA A 387 27.90 -5.35 -5.51
CA ALA A 387 27.87 -5.72 -4.09
C ALA A 387 27.39 -7.15 -3.86
N LEU A 388 26.37 -7.61 -4.61
CA LEU A 388 25.87 -8.99 -4.51
C LEU A 388 26.88 -10.02 -5.04
N ARG A 389 27.59 -9.72 -6.14
CA ARG A 389 28.65 -10.58 -6.66
C ARG A 389 29.82 -10.73 -5.68
N GLU A 390 30.24 -9.62 -5.04
CA GLU A 390 31.26 -9.64 -4.00
C GLU A 390 30.89 -10.44 -2.76
N LEU A 391 29.60 -10.59 -2.45
CA LEU A 391 29.12 -11.39 -1.34
C LEU A 391 28.97 -12.89 -1.69
N ASN A 392 28.96 -13.21 -2.97
CA ASN A 392 28.77 -14.58 -3.47
C ASN A 392 30.09 -15.30 -3.75
N GLY A 393 31.19 -14.60 -3.75
CA GLY A 393 32.47 -15.22 -4.08
C GLY A 393 33.68 -14.48 -3.79
#